data_37a975e3803dd689d4d9a2d3985b35ac
#
_entry.id   37a975e3803dd689d4d9a2d3985b35ac
#
_cell.length_a   1.000
_cell.length_b   1.000
_cell.length_c   1.000
_cell.angle_alpha   90.00
_cell.angle_beta   90.00
_cell.angle_gamma   90.00
#
_symmetry.space_group_name_H-M   'P 1'
#
loop_
_entity.id
_entity.type
_entity.pdbx_description
1 polymer ?
#
loop_
_entity_poly.entity_id
_entity_poly.type
_entity_poly.pdbx_seq_one_letter_code
_entity_poly.pdbx_strand_id
1 'polypeptide(L)'
;MATELSYDAIEVGQKFGPWEYPLVERIGRYMEATENAHPWHGDRSPWGPPVAPPSILGVAAMRFMDTVGPVPPGTLHAKQEIETAAALRLDRRPHAYGEFIDKFEKRGRKYFTFEARFRDETGIILGHSRVTMAFPAEKSGEGDGKESREERERNGELRAIARTLTQEKMTAYSEDSENAARGQSIHVQPEVAAKAGFDRTVAQGLMAADYMSELMTAEFGKEWFEYAGLSVTFLRPILCGDTVTANGCLAEEVAEGAVVRKVYDVWAENERGEAVAAGHAHSLVMPGR
;
A
#
# COMPACT_ATOMS: atom_id res chain seq x y z
N MET A 1 -9.23 -10.98 -23.22
CA MET A 1 -8.55 -11.12 -21.92
C MET A 1 -7.19 -10.46 -22.03
N ALA A 2 -6.76 -9.64 -21.07
CA ALA A 2 -5.42 -9.07 -21.09
C ALA A 2 -4.37 -10.19 -21.01
N THR A 3 -3.27 -10.02 -21.74
CA THR A 3 -2.14 -10.96 -21.72
C THR A 3 -1.40 -10.86 -20.41
N GLU A 4 -0.96 -11.98 -19.85
CA GLU A 4 -0.15 -12.02 -18.64
C GLU A 4 1.13 -11.19 -18.82
N LEU A 5 1.46 -10.37 -17.81
CA LEU A 5 2.67 -9.55 -17.84
C LEU A 5 3.93 -10.43 -17.79
N SER A 6 4.88 -10.14 -18.64
CA SER A 6 6.22 -10.73 -18.58
C SER A 6 7.29 -9.63 -18.54
N TYR A 7 8.43 -9.94 -17.94
CA TYR A 7 9.50 -8.95 -17.83
C TYR A 7 9.93 -8.41 -19.19
N ASP A 8 10.00 -9.26 -20.20
CA ASP A 8 10.47 -8.87 -21.53
C ASP A 8 9.44 -8.01 -22.28
N ALA A 9 8.13 -8.25 -22.03
CA ALA A 9 7.05 -7.50 -22.65
C ALA A 9 6.79 -6.11 -22.00
N ILE A 10 7.32 -5.85 -20.79
CA ILE A 10 7.21 -4.54 -20.14
C ILE A 10 8.14 -3.55 -20.85
N GLU A 11 7.57 -2.44 -21.33
CA GLU A 11 8.29 -1.30 -21.90
C GLU A 11 8.24 -0.12 -20.94
N VAL A 12 9.42 0.35 -20.48
CA VAL A 12 9.52 1.56 -19.65
C VAL A 12 9.07 2.77 -20.47
N GLY A 13 8.20 3.59 -19.89
CA GLY A 13 7.56 4.72 -20.56
C GLY A 13 6.22 4.37 -21.22
N GLN A 14 5.79 3.11 -21.23
CA GLN A 14 4.47 2.72 -21.72
C GLN A 14 3.38 3.27 -20.79
N LYS A 15 2.41 3.98 -21.38
CA LYS A 15 1.34 4.70 -20.67
C LYS A 15 -0.03 4.07 -20.87
N PHE A 16 -0.88 4.22 -19.84
CA PHE A 16 -2.21 3.63 -19.77
C PHE A 16 -3.21 4.64 -19.20
N GLY A 17 -4.50 4.41 -19.49
CA GLY A 17 -5.59 5.24 -18.95
C GLY A 17 -6.13 6.27 -19.93
N PRO A 18 -7.06 7.13 -19.50
CA PRO A 18 -7.57 7.21 -18.12
C PRO A 18 -8.33 5.95 -17.67
N TRP A 19 -8.20 5.62 -16.39
CA TRP A 19 -8.96 4.57 -15.73
C TRP A 19 -9.66 5.15 -14.50
N GLU A 20 -10.98 4.97 -14.39
CA GLU A 20 -11.77 5.44 -13.25
C GLU A 20 -11.76 4.38 -12.16
N TYR A 21 -11.36 4.75 -10.95
CA TYR A 21 -11.46 3.89 -9.77
C TYR A 21 -12.85 4.06 -9.16
N PRO A 22 -13.63 2.98 -9.01
CA PRO A 22 -14.98 3.04 -8.45
C PRO A 22 -14.95 3.20 -6.92
N LEU A 23 -14.46 4.35 -6.47
CA LEU A 23 -14.15 4.63 -5.07
C LEU A 23 -15.37 4.45 -4.15
N VAL A 24 -16.52 5.03 -4.54
CA VAL A 24 -17.73 5.02 -3.70
C VAL A 24 -18.26 3.61 -3.48
N GLU A 25 -18.18 2.77 -4.50
CA GLU A 25 -18.61 1.37 -4.45
C GLU A 25 -17.65 0.49 -3.63
N ARG A 26 -16.37 0.89 -3.56
CA ARG A 26 -15.30 0.08 -2.95
C ARG A 26 -14.98 0.48 -1.52
N ILE A 27 -15.18 1.74 -1.15
CA ILE A 27 -14.74 2.27 0.13
C ILE A 27 -15.32 1.51 1.33
N GLY A 28 -16.57 1.10 1.27
CA GLY A 28 -17.21 0.35 2.36
C GLY A 28 -16.48 -0.95 2.69
N ARG A 29 -16.14 -1.75 1.67
CA ARG A 29 -15.40 -3.00 1.83
C ARG A 29 -13.97 -2.79 2.29
N TYR A 30 -13.33 -1.75 1.79
CA TYR A 30 -11.99 -1.37 2.24
C TYR A 30 -12.00 -1.00 3.73
N MET A 31 -12.96 -0.18 4.18
CA MET A 31 -13.08 0.23 5.59
C MET A 31 -13.41 -0.97 6.50
N GLU A 32 -14.27 -1.88 6.06
CA GLU A 32 -14.57 -3.13 6.76
C GLU A 32 -13.30 -3.99 6.92
N ALA A 33 -12.53 -4.16 5.86
CA ALA A 33 -11.32 -4.97 5.86
C ALA A 33 -10.20 -4.40 6.74
N THR A 34 -10.03 -3.09 6.73
CA THR A 34 -8.96 -2.40 7.48
C THR A 34 -9.37 -2.02 8.90
N GLU A 35 -10.67 -2.07 9.25
CA GLU A 35 -11.24 -1.59 10.52
C GLU A 35 -10.84 -0.14 10.85
N ASN A 36 -10.58 0.67 9.82
CA ASN A 36 -10.24 2.08 10.00
C ASN A 36 -11.52 2.87 10.29
N ALA A 37 -11.70 3.27 11.54
CA ALA A 37 -12.89 3.95 12.03
C ALA A 37 -12.69 5.48 12.21
N HIS A 38 -11.73 6.08 11.49
CA HIS A 38 -11.51 7.52 11.61
C HIS A 38 -12.76 8.31 11.18
N PRO A 39 -13.25 9.30 11.97
CA PRO A 39 -14.52 9.99 11.72
C PRO A 39 -14.64 10.65 10.35
N TRP A 40 -13.52 11.08 9.77
CA TRP A 40 -13.50 11.75 8.45
C TRP A 40 -13.88 10.83 7.29
N HIS A 41 -13.89 9.52 7.50
CA HIS A 41 -14.25 8.55 6.46
C HIS A 41 -15.76 8.27 6.39
N GLY A 42 -16.49 8.46 7.49
CA GLY A 42 -17.93 8.13 7.58
C GLY A 42 -18.85 9.36 7.66
N ASP A 43 -18.32 10.52 8.03
CA ASP A 43 -19.10 11.73 8.25
C ASP A 43 -18.37 12.92 7.59
N ARG A 44 -18.50 14.10 8.17
CA ARG A 44 -17.85 15.32 7.69
C ARG A 44 -16.35 15.32 8.00
N SER A 45 -15.59 15.81 7.04
CA SER A 45 -14.16 16.02 7.15
C SER A 45 -13.82 17.53 7.12
N PRO A 46 -12.57 17.94 7.35
CA PRO A 46 -12.10 19.30 7.15
C PRO A 46 -12.34 19.87 5.74
N TRP A 47 -12.56 19.00 4.75
CA TRP A 47 -12.87 19.37 3.35
C TRP A 47 -14.38 19.36 3.05
N GLY A 48 -15.23 19.22 4.06
CA GLY A 48 -16.70 19.17 3.98
C GLY A 48 -17.24 17.75 3.88
N PRO A 49 -17.22 17.08 2.70
CA PRO A 49 -17.63 15.68 2.54
C PRO A 49 -16.67 14.70 3.23
N PRO A 50 -17.09 13.43 3.43
CA PRO A 50 -16.18 12.38 3.84
C PRO A 50 -15.04 12.21 2.84
N VAL A 51 -13.89 11.72 3.33
CA VAL A 51 -12.67 11.45 2.53
C VAL A 51 -12.23 10.01 2.71
N ALA A 52 -11.64 9.44 1.68
CA ALA A 52 -11.03 8.12 1.76
C ALA A 52 -9.68 8.17 2.49
N PRO A 53 -9.24 7.09 3.16
CA PRO A 53 -7.88 6.99 3.67
C PRO A 53 -6.85 7.18 2.54
N PRO A 54 -5.76 7.91 2.76
CA PRO A 54 -4.73 8.14 1.73
C PRO A 54 -4.14 6.86 1.12
N SER A 55 -4.01 5.80 1.93
CA SER A 55 -3.48 4.50 1.50
C SER A 55 -4.31 3.80 0.43
N ILE A 56 -5.57 4.18 0.22
CA ILE A 56 -6.40 3.62 -0.85
C ILE A 56 -5.82 3.88 -2.24
N LEU A 57 -4.97 4.92 -2.41
CA LEU A 57 -4.25 5.15 -3.66
C LEU A 57 -3.33 3.97 -4.01
N GLY A 58 -2.79 3.27 -3.00
CA GLY A 58 -2.02 2.04 -3.20
C GLY A 58 -2.87 0.90 -3.75
N VAL A 59 -4.06 0.70 -3.16
CA VAL A 59 -5.02 -0.30 -3.64
C VAL A 59 -5.48 0.03 -5.06
N ALA A 60 -5.86 1.28 -5.32
CA ALA A 60 -6.29 1.74 -6.64
C ALA A 60 -5.19 1.54 -7.71
N ALA A 61 -3.91 1.80 -7.37
CA ALA A 61 -2.78 1.57 -8.26
C ALA A 61 -2.60 0.08 -8.60
N MET A 62 -2.72 -0.81 -7.61
CA MET A 62 -2.70 -2.26 -7.82
C MET A 62 -3.83 -2.71 -8.73
N ARG A 63 -5.06 -2.26 -8.49
CA ARG A 63 -6.22 -2.60 -9.32
C ARG A 63 -6.09 -2.07 -10.75
N PHE A 64 -5.55 -0.87 -10.92
CA PHE A 64 -5.27 -0.34 -12.25
C PHE A 64 -4.21 -1.19 -12.97
N MET A 65 -3.12 -1.54 -12.32
CA MET A 65 -2.08 -2.41 -12.87
C MET A 65 -2.66 -3.78 -13.30
N ASP A 66 -3.56 -4.36 -12.50
CA ASP A 66 -4.25 -5.63 -12.82
C ASP A 66 -5.05 -5.53 -14.14
N THR A 67 -5.60 -4.34 -14.48
CA THR A 67 -6.31 -4.13 -15.75
C THR A 67 -5.37 -4.06 -16.96
N VAL A 68 -4.10 -3.68 -16.75
CA VAL A 68 -3.08 -3.67 -17.80
C VAL A 68 -2.69 -5.11 -18.18
N GLY A 69 -2.53 -5.98 -17.18
CA GLY A 69 -2.28 -7.39 -17.37
C GLY A 69 -2.06 -8.09 -16.04
N PRO A 70 -2.56 -9.33 -15.88
CA PRO A 70 -2.33 -10.10 -14.66
C PRO A 70 -0.84 -10.41 -14.52
N VAL A 71 -0.34 -10.39 -13.31
CA VAL A 71 1.03 -10.81 -13.00
C VAL A 71 1.12 -12.34 -12.90
N PRO A 72 2.26 -12.96 -13.28
CA PRO A 72 2.47 -14.39 -13.14
C PRO A 72 2.30 -14.88 -11.70
N PRO A 73 1.80 -16.10 -11.48
CA PRO A 73 1.77 -16.70 -10.14
C PRO A 73 3.16 -16.72 -9.49
N GLY A 74 3.23 -16.38 -8.20
CA GLY A 74 4.48 -16.27 -7.46
C GLY A 74 5.20 -14.92 -7.60
N THR A 75 4.62 -13.96 -8.35
CA THR A 75 5.05 -12.56 -8.31
C THR A 75 4.76 -11.97 -6.93
N LEU A 76 5.73 -11.24 -6.38
CA LEU A 76 5.64 -10.64 -5.05
C LEU A 76 5.48 -9.12 -5.17
N HIS A 77 4.60 -8.56 -4.35
CA HIS A 77 4.56 -7.13 -4.11
C HIS A 77 5.76 -6.77 -3.21
N ALA A 78 6.80 -6.19 -3.77
CA ALA A 78 8.06 -5.93 -3.07
C ALA A 78 8.06 -4.59 -2.32
N LYS A 79 7.52 -3.54 -2.94
CA LYS A 79 7.50 -2.17 -2.39
C LYS A 79 6.25 -1.42 -2.82
N GLN A 80 5.72 -0.60 -1.92
CA GLN A 80 4.66 0.38 -2.16
C GLN A 80 5.13 1.77 -1.79
N GLU A 81 4.87 2.74 -2.67
CA GLU A 81 5.06 4.16 -2.38
C GLU A 81 3.76 4.91 -2.68
N ILE A 82 3.39 5.85 -1.82
CA ILE A 82 2.18 6.67 -1.95
C ILE A 82 2.58 8.10 -1.61
N GLU A 83 2.21 9.04 -2.45
CA GLU A 83 2.33 10.48 -2.20
C GLU A 83 0.98 11.14 -2.37
N THR A 84 0.57 11.94 -1.39
CA THR A 84 -0.69 12.68 -1.40
C THR A 84 -0.46 14.14 -1.76
N ALA A 85 -1.37 14.71 -2.56
CA ALA A 85 -1.37 16.12 -2.94
C ALA A 85 -2.67 16.82 -2.58
N ALA A 86 -3.78 16.09 -2.51
CA ALA A 86 -5.08 16.57 -2.02
C ALA A 86 -5.89 15.40 -1.46
N ALA A 87 -6.79 15.73 -0.53
CA ALA A 87 -7.69 14.74 0.06
C ALA A 87 -8.63 14.12 -0.97
N LEU A 88 -8.73 12.79 -0.97
CA LEU A 88 -9.59 12.02 -1.85
C LEU A 88 -11.03 12.03 -1.30
N ARG A 89 -11.84 12.97 -1.75
CA ARG A 89 -13.23 13.16 -1.31
C ARG A 89 -14.14 12.09 -1.90
N LEU A 90 -15.09 11.58 -1.09
CA LEU A 90 -16.03 10.54 -1.53
C LEU A 90 -17.14 11.05 -2.47
N ASP A 91 -17.30 12.36 -2.58
CA ASP A 91 -18.20 12.99 -3.55
C ASP A 91 -17.52 13.29 -4.91
N ARG A 92 -16.32 12.74 -5.14
CA ARG A 92 -15.51 12.93 -6.34
C ARG A 92 -15.14 11.59 -6.98
N ARG A 93 -14.90 11.61 -8.29
CA ARG A 93 -14.49 10.44 -9.06
C ARG A 93 -13.00 10.52 -9.41
N PRO A 94 -12.16 9.65 -8.83
CA PRO A 94 -10.75 9.61 -9.17
C PRO A 94 -10.49 8.90 -10.49
N HIS A 95 -9.67 9.50 -11.32
CA HIS A 95 -9.14 8.94 -12.56
C HIS A 95 -7.64 8.73 -12.43
N ALA A 96 -7.16 7.56 -12.85
CA ALA A 96 -5.76 7.21 -12.84
C ALA A 96 -5.17 7.20 -14.26
N TYR A 97 -3.91 7.61 -14.36
CA TYR A 97 -3.03 7.48 -15.52
C TYR A 97 -1.82 6.68 -15.10
N GLY A 98 -1.59 5.55 -15.75
CA GLY A 98 -0.55 4.59 -15.40
C GLY A 98 0.65 4.66 -16.33
N GLU A 99 1.82 4.27 -15.83
CA GLU A 99 3.05 4.16 -16.60
C GLU A 99 3.96 3.11 -15.98
N PHE A 100 4.59 2.25 -16.80
CA PHE A 100 5.74 1.49 -16.34
C PHE A 100 6.95 2.42 -16.31
N ILE A 101 7.42 2.76 -15.10
CA ILE A 101 8.48 3.77 -14.91
C ILE A 101 9.88 3.17 -14.76
N ASP A 102 9.97 1.89 -14.43
CA ASP A 102 11.24 1.20 -14.24
C ASP A 102 11.10 -0.31 -14.44
N LYS A 103 12.19 -0.96 -14.89
CA LYS A 103 12.39 -2.39 -14.82
C LYS A 103 13.88 -2.70 -14.63
N PHE A 104 14.18 -3.59 -13.70
CA PHE A 104 15.56 -3.88 -13.30
C PHE A 104 15.74 -5.30 -12.78
N GLU A 105 16.99 -5.70 -12.70
CA GLU A 105 17.38 -6.96 -12.07
C GLU A 105 18.21 -6.68 -10.82
N LYS A 106 17.88 -7.35 -9.71
CA LYS A 106 18.61 -7.26 -8.45
C LYS A 106 18.72 -8.63 -7.82
N ARG A 107 19.95 -9.07 -7.51
CA ARG A 107 20.23 -10.39 -6.89
C ARG A 107 19.59 -11.57 -7.65
N GLY A 108 19.64 -11.54 -9.00
CA GLY A 108 19.08 -12.60 -9.85
C GLY A 108 17.55 -12.65 -9.92
N ARG A 109 16.85 -11.64 -9.42
CA ARG A 109 15.40 -11.50 -9.53
C ARG A 109 15.06 -10.29 -10.38
N LYS A 110 14.05 -10.42 -11.24
CA LYS A 110 13.54 -9.40 -12.13
C LYS A 110 12.44 -8.59 -11.43
N TYR A 111 12.45 -7.27 -11.61
CA TYR A 111 11.51 -6.34 -11.00
C TYR A 111 10.96 -5.38 -12.04
N PHE A 112 9.77 -4.85 -11.80
CA PHE A 112 9.27 -3.68 -12.49
C PHE A 112 8.55 -2.75 -11.50
N THR A 113 8.44 -1.47 -11.89
CA THR A 113 7.68 -0.47 -11.13
C THR A 113 6.62 0.16 -12.03
N PHE A 114 5.38 0.07 -11.58
CA PHE A 114 4.22 0.74 -12.18
C PHE A 114 3.86 1.96 -11.32
N GLU A 115 3.72 3.13 -11.96
CA GLU A 115 3.23 4.34 -11.31
C GLU A 115 1.82 4.64 -11.79
N ALA A 116 0.91 4.94 -10.84
CA ALA A 116 -0.42 5.48 -11.10
C ALA A 116 -0.52 6.89 -10.53
N ARG A 117 -0.86 7.87 -11.37
CA ARG A 117 -1.11 9.27 -11.01
C ARG A 117 -2.59 9.53 -11.00
N PHE A 118 -3.11 10.11 -9.93
CA PHE A 118 -4.54 10.29 -9.70
C PHE A 118 -4.94 11.75 -9.78
N ARG A 119 -6.08 11.99 -10.44
CA ARG A 119 -6.79 13.28 -10.47
C ARG A 119 -8.27 13.04 -10.27
N ASP A 120 -9.00 14.02 -9.72
CA ASP A 120 -10.46 13.98 -9.76
C ASP A 120 -11.00 14.43 -11.13
N GLU A 121 -12.31 14.34 -11.33
CA GLU A 121 -12.99 14.74 -12.56
C GLU A 121 -12.90 16.26 -12.85
N THR A 122 -12.48 17.06 -11.88
CA THR A 122 -12.24 18.51 -12.05
C THR A 122 -10.80 18.82 -12.41
N GLY A 123 -9.92 17.80 -12.42
CA GLY A 123 -8.49 17.91 -12.73
C GLY A 123 -7.59 18.19 -11.53
N ILE A 124 -8.12 18.21 -10.31
CA ILE A 124 -7.31 18.36 -9.09
C ILE A 124 -6.42 17.13 -8.94
N ILE A 125 -5.12 17.35 -8.75
CA ILE A 125 -4.14 16.29 -8.50
C ILE A 125 -4.37 15.76 -7.08
N LEU A 126 -4.64 14.46 -6.96
CA LEU A 126 -4.87 13.77 -5.68
C LEU A 126 -3.58 13.17 -5.12
N GLY A 127 -2.64 12.82 -5.99
CA GLY A 127 -1.38 12.19 -5.64
C GLY A 127 -0.95 11.14 -6.65
N HIS A 128 0.01 10.33 -6.26
CA HIS A 128 0.45 9.18 -7.05
C HIS A 128 0.81 7.99 -6.15
N SER A 129 0.86 6.83 -6.77
CA SER A 129 1.28 5.59 -6.11
C SER A 129 2.17 4.78 -7.04
N ARG A 130 3.26 4.22 -6.49
CA ARG A 130 4.19 3.33 -7.19
C ARG A 130 4.15 1.95 -6.58
N VAL A 131 3.96 0.98 -7.44
CA VAL A 131 3.93 -0.44 -7.10
C VAL A 131 5.16 -1.10 -7.70
N THR A 132 6.05 -1.61 -6.87
CA THR A 132 7.20 -2.41 -7.35
C THR A 132 6.90 -3.88 -7.14
N MET A 133 6.90 -4.64 -8.23
CA MET A 133 6.66 -6.08 -8.24
C MET A 133 7.95 -6.84 -8.54
N ALA A 134 8.10 -7.99 -7.90
CA ALA A 134 9.22 -8.91 -8.13
C ALA A 134 8.70 -10.17 -8.80
N PHE A 135 9.13 -10.48 -10.01
CA PHE A 135 8.81 -11.73 -10.71
C PHE A 135 9.27 -12.95 -9.91
N PRO A 136 8.67 -14.13 -10.13
CA PRO A 136 9.17 -15.37 -9.55
C PRO A 136 10.66 -15.56 -9.85
N ALA A 137 11.44 -16.03 -8.87
CA ALA A 137 12.83 -16.35 -9.10
C ALA A 137 12.94 -17.60 -10.02
N GLU A 138 13.86 -17.58 -10.99
CA GLU A 138 14.10 -18.71 -11.88
C GLU A 138 14.70 -19.93 -11.15
N LYS A 139 15.30 -19.71 -9.97
CA LYS A 139 15.76 -20.74 -9.03
C LYS A 139 15.44 -20.27 -7.61
N SER A 140 15.00 -21.20 -6.76
CA SER A 140 14.84 -20.96 -5.33
C SER A 140 16.21 -20.72 -4.68
N GLY A 141 16.71 -19.50 -4.77
CA GLY A 141 17.76 -19.00 -3.90
C GLY A 141 17.12 -18.61 -2.58
N GLU A 142 17.69 -19.06 -1.48
CA GLU A 142 17.31 -18.66 -0.13
C GLU A 142 17.18 -17.14 -0.08
N GLY A 143 16.01 -16.65 0.32
CA GLY A 143 15.77 -15.24 0.50
C GLY A 143 16.63 -14.71 1.65
N ASP A 144 17.70 -14.02 1.30
CA ASP A 144 18.51 -13.25 2.26
C ASP A 144 17.73 -12.02 2.73
N GLY A 145 16.80 -12.25 3.61
CA GLY A 145 16.01 -11.24 4.30
C GLY A 145 16.60 -10.86 5.66
N LYS A 146 17.91 -10.71 5.77
CA LYS A 146 18.52 -10.12 6.96
C LYS A 146 19.13 -8.75 6.63
N GLU A 147 18.31 -7.73 6.46
CA GLU A 147 18.72 -6.43 6.93
C GLU A 147 18.43 -6.38 8.44
N SER A 148 19.48 -6.57 9.25
CA SER A 148 19.41 -6.26 10.67
C SER A 148 19.23 -4.75 10.77
N ARG A 149 18.05 -4.33 11.20
CA ARG A 149 17.81 -2.95 11.57
C ARG A 149 18.70 -2.66 12.77
N GLU A 150 19.64 -1.73 12.66
CA GLU A 150 20.35 -1.18 13.81
C GLU A 150 19.29 -0.68 14.80
N GLU A 151 19.41 -1.08 16.07
CA GLU A 151 18.61 -0.52 17.16
C GLU A 151 18.97 0.96 17.30
N ARG A 152 18.26 1.82 16.58
CA ARG A 152 18.31 3.25 16.83
C ARG A 152 17.53 3.54 18.11
N GLU A 153 18.03 4.47 18.92
CA GLU A 153 17.25 5.01 20.05
C GLU A 153 15.90 5.49 19.51
N ARG A 154 14.82 4.85 19.99
CA ARG A 154 13.44 5.13 19.54
C ARG A 154 12.92 6.29 20.38
N ASN A 155 13.08 7.52 19.89
CA ASN A 155 12.49 8.71 20.49
C ASN A 155 11.12 8.97 19.84
N GLY A 156 10.10 9.26 20.68
CA GLY A 156 8.78 9.64 20.19
C GLY A 156 8.01 8.48 19.52
N GLU A 157 7.88 7.34 20.21
CA GLU A 157 7.06 6.22 19.74
C GLU A 157 5.58 6.61 19.69
N LEU A 158 4.95 6.32 18.55
CA LEU A 158 3.52 6.53 18.34
C LEU A 158 2.71 5.40 19.00
N ARG A 159 1.44 5.68 19.31
CA ARG A 159 0.53 4.65 19.82
C ARG A 159 0.27 3.60 18.73
N ALA A 160 0.78 2.40 18.94
CA ALA A 160 0.67 1.30 17.99
C ALA A 160 -0.79 0.93 17.65
N ILE A 161 -0.98 0.43 16.42
CA ILE A 161 -2.26 -0.10 15.95
C ILE A 161 -2.09 -1.59 15.69
N ALA A 162 -2.84 -2.42 16.42
CA ALA A 162 -2.83 -3.87 16.25
C ALA A 162 -4.14 -4.36 15.62
N ARG A 163 -4.04 -5.25 14.64
CA ARG A 163 -5.18 -5.87 13.93
C ARG A 163 -4.91 -7.35 13.66
N THR A 164 -5.90 -8.20 13.95
CA THR A 164 -5.86 -9.60 13.52
C THR A 164 -6.43 -9.73 12.12
N LEU A 165 -5.70 -10.40 11.24
CA LEU A 165 -6.06 -10.57 9.82
C LEU A 165 -6.91 -11.83 9.66
N THR A 166 -8.22 -11.68 9.72
CA THR A 166 -9.16 -12.79 9.51
C THR A 166 -9.41 -13.02 8.02
N GLN A 167 -9.92 -14.23 7.69
CA GLN A 167 -10.24 -14.54 6.30
C GLN A 167 -11.33 -13.62 5.74
N GLU A 168 -12.29 -13.21 6.56
CA GLU A 168 -13.36 -12.29 6.18
C GLU A 168 -12.77 -10.94 5.73
N LYS A 169 -11.85 -10.36 6.52
CA LYS A 169 -11.16 -9.10 6.18
C LYS A 169 -10.34 -9.23 4.90
N MET A 170 -9.56 -10.30 4.76
CA MET A 170 -8.75 -10.56 3.59
C MET A 170 -9.62 -10.75 2.32
N THR A 171 -10.77 -11.40 2.47
CA THR A 171 -11.75 -11.58 1.39
C THR A 171 -12.38 -10.24 0.99
N ALA A 172 -12.83 -9.44 1.96
CA ALA A 172 -13.40 -8.12 1.71
C ALA A 172 -12.37 -7.19 1.01
N TYR A 173 -11.11 -7.25 1.43
CA TYR A 173 -10.02 -6.49 0.82
C TYR A 173 -9.71 -6.92 -0.62
N SER A 174 -9.95 -8.19 -0.96
CA SER A 174 -9.68 -8.78 -2.28
C SER A 174 -10.87 -8.72 -3.24
N GLU A 175 -12.06 -8.30 -2.81
CA GLU A 175 -13.32 -8.48 -3.54
C GLU A 175 -13.27 -7.96 -4.98
N ASP A 176 -12.51 -6.91 -5.24
CA ASP A 176 -12.32 -6.31 -6.57
C ASP A 176 -11.07 -6.81 -7.31
N SER A 177 -10.36 -7.79 -6.76
CA SER A 177 -9.18 -8.37 -7.39
C SER A 177 -9.58 -9.34 -8.51
N GLU A 178 -9.04 -9.15 -9.70
CA GLU A 178 -9.23 -10.07 -10.81
C GLU A 178 -8.76 -11.50 -10.49
N ASN A 179 -7.67 -11.65 -9.74
CA ASN A 179 -7.17 -12.94 -9.31
C ASN A 179 -8.14 -13.64 -8.35
N ALA A 180 -8.78 -12.90 -7.43
CA ALA A 180 -9.82 -13.44 -6.56
C ALA A 180 -11.04 -13.89 -7.37
N ALA A 181 -11.51 -13.06 -8.31
CA ALA A 181 -12.64 -13.39 -9.18
C ALA A 181 -12.39 -14.62 -10.07
N ARG A 182 -11.13 -14.88 -10.44
CA ARG A 182 -10.72 -16.07 -11.23
C ARG A 182 -10.44 -17.31 -10.37
N GLY A 183 -10.55 -17.23 -9.03
CA GLY A 183 -10.19 -18.33 -8.13
C GLY A 183 -8.69 -18.64 -8.11
N GLN A 184 -7.84 -17.65 -8.32
CA GLN A 184 -6.38 -17.77 -8.43
C GLN A 184 -5.63 -16.95 -7.36
N SER A 185 -6.33 -16.53 -6.30
CA SER A 185 -5.76 -15.68 -5.28
C SER A 185 -5.27 -16.48 -4.07
N ILE A 186 -3.99 -16.35 -3.74
CA ILE A 186 -3.43 -16.87 -2.48
C ILE A 186 -4.04 -16.21 -1.23
N HIS A 187 -4.73 -15.09 -1.42
CA HIS A 187 -5.35 -14.32 -0.35
C HIS A 187 -6.73 -14.86 0.06
N VAL A 188 -7.40 -15.57 -0.86
CA VAL A 188 -8.81 -16.00 -0.67
C VAL A 188 -8.96 -17.50 -0.78
N GLN A 189 -8.21 -18.19 -1.64
CA GLN A 189 -8.32 -19.61 -1.91
C GLN A 189 -7.24 -20.42 -1.19
N PRO A 190 -7.58 -21.21 -0.15
CA PRO A 190 -6.59 -22.01 0.59
C PRO A 190 -5.82 -22.99 -0.29
N GLU A 191 -6.46 -23.57 -1.30
CA GLU A 191 -5.83 -24.50 -2.24
C GLU A 191 -4.79 -23.83 -3.15
N VAL A 192 -4.96 -22.54 -3.44
CA VAL A 192 -3.97 -21.74 -4.20
C VAL A 192 -2.80 -21.40 -3.29
N ALA A 193 -3.05 -21.00 -2.04
CA ALA A 193 -2.03 -20.75 -1.05
C ALA A 193 -1.19 -22.00 -0.77
N ALA A 194 -1.83 -23.19 -0.63
CA ALA A 194 -1.15 -24.46 -0.42
C ALA A 194 -0.24 -24.83 -1.61
N LYS A 195 -0.68 -24.61 -2.86
CA LYS A 195 0.16 -24.80 -4.05
C LYS A 195 1.36 -23.85 -4.09
N ALA A 196 1.24 -22.67 -3.48
CA ALA A 196 2.32 -21.71 -3.33
C ALA A 196 3.24 -21.99 -2.13
N GLY A 197 2.98 -23.08 -1.37
CA GLY A 197 3.80 -23.51 -0.23
C GLY A 197 3.40 -22.92 1.12
N PHE A 198 2.22 -22.32 1.24
CA PHE A 198 1.70 -21.77 2.48
C PHE A 198 0.65 -22.72 3.10
N ASP A 199 0.68 -22.87 4.41
CA ASP A 199 -0.28 -23.66 5.19
C ASP A 199 -1.61 -22.94 5.44
N ARG A 200 -1.64 -21.63 5.27
CA ARG A 200 -2.80 -20.75 5.39
C ARG A 200 -2.80 -19.74 4.23
N THR A 201 -3.92 -19.08 3.98
CA THR A 201 -3.98 -17.96 3.03
C THR A 201 -3.06 -16.83 3.49
N VAL A 202 -2.53 -16.08 2.52
CA VAL A 202 -1.58 -14.99 2.75
C VAL A 202 -2.32 -13.66 2.68
N ALA A 203 -2.17 -12.79 3.67
CA ALA A 203 -2.75 -11.46 3.64
C ALA A 203 -2.07 -10.58 2.59
N GLN A 204 -2.83 -9.62 2.06
CA GLN A 204 -2.25 -8.60 1.19
C GLN A 204 -1.30 -7.72 2.01
N GLY A 205 -0.07 -7.55 1.55
CA GLY A 205 0.92 -6.71 2.22
C GLY A 205 0.44 -5.26 2.42
N LEU A 206 -0.37 -4.76 1.49
CA LEU A 206 -0.99 -3.44 1.59
C LEU A 206 -1.81 -3.24 2.87
N MET A 207 -2.43 -4.27 3.45
CA MET A 207 -3.15 -4.14 4.72
C MET A 207 -2.22 -3.66 5.86
N ALA A 208 -0.95 -4.10 5.88
CA ALA A 208 0.03 -3.57 6.83
C ALA A 208 0.38 -2.10 6.54
N ALA A 209 0.48 -1.71 5.27
CA ALA A 209 0.70 -0.31 4.88
C ALA A 209 -0.51 0.57 5.23
N ASP A 210 -1.73 0.03 5.17
CA ASP A 210 -2.96 0.74 5.58
C ASP A 210 -2.95 1.04 7.08
N TYR A 211 -2.51 0.10 7.92
CA TYR A 211 -2.37 0.32 9.36
C TYR A 211 -1.28 1.36 9.68
N MET A 212 -0.17 1.37 8.93
CA MET A 212 0.83 2.43 9.04
C MET A 212 0.25 3.79 8.61
N SER A 213 -0.56 3.84 7.55
CA SER A 213 -1.22 5.07 7.11
C SER A 213 -2.26 5.57 8.11
N GLU A 214 -3.00 4.67 8.78
CA GLU A 214 -3.92 5.02 9.88
C GLU A 214 -3.14 5.63 11.06
N LEU A 215 -1.98 5.06 11.41
CA LEU A 215 -1.09 5.59 12.42
C LEU A 215 -0.63 7.01 12.09
N MET A 216 -0.25 7.26 10.83
CA MET A 216 0.14 8.59 10.36
C MET A 216 -1.04 9.56 10.27
N THR A 217 -2.25 9.08 10.01
CA THR A 217 -3.46 9.91 10.09
C THR A 217 -3.68 10.44 11.50
N ALA A 218 -3.44 9.62 12.52
CA ALA A 218 -3.54 10.04 13.93
C ALA A 218 -2.45 11.06 14.30
N GLU A 219 -1.25 10.95 13.73
CA GLU A 219 -0.12 11.84 14.00
C GLU A 219 -0.23 13.19 13.29
N PHE A 220 -0.48 13.16 11.98
CA PHE A 220 -0.43 14.35 11.14
C PHE A 220 -1.80 15.00 10.91
N GLY A 221 -2.90 14.26 11.14
CA GLY A 221 -4.23 14.77 10.86
C GLY A 221 -4.40 15.17 9.39
N LYS A 222 -4.79 16.45 9.15
CA LYS A 222 -5.09 16.96 7.82
C LYS A 222 -3.91 16.89 6.85
N GLU A 223 -2.71 17.14 7.33
CA GLU A 223 -1.49 17.18 6.54
C GLU A 223 -1.17 15.82 5.92
N TRP A 224 -1.63 14.70 6.53
CA TRP A 224 -1.49 13.36 5.96
C TRP A 224 -2.27 13.16 4.65
N PHE A 225 -3.33 13.92 4.44
CA PHE A 225 -4.17 13.84 3.23
C PHE A 225 -3.70 14.75 2.10
N GLU A 226 -2.81 15.71 2.35
CA GLU A 226 -2.48 16.77 1.38
C GLU A 226 -0.99 16.84 1.01
N TYR A 227 -0.08 16.52 1.96
CA TYR A 227 1.36 16.77 1.77
C TYR A 227 2.21 15.66 2.37
N ALA A 228 1.82 14.43 2.15
CA ALA A 228 2.42 13.32 2.84
C ALA A 228 2.90 12.23 1.88
N GLY A 229 3.85 11.44 2.34
CA GLY A 229 4.35 10.27 1.62
C GLY A 229 4.56 9.09 2.56
N LEU A 230 4.30 7.90 2.02
CA LEU A 230 4.53 6.61 2.65
C LEU A 230 5.30 5.71 1.69
N SER A 231 6.43 5.18 2.13
CA SER A 231 7.23 4.21 1.38
C SER A 231 7.45 2.96 2.22
N VAL A 232 6.94 1.82 1.78
CA VAL A 232 6.95 0.55 2.54
C VAL A 232 7.54 -0.57 1.69
N THR A 233 8.49 -1.32 2.25
CA THR A 233 9.01 -2.58 1.72
C THR A 233 8.35 -3.74 2.46
N PHE A 234 7.84 -4.72 1.72
CA PHE A 234 7.26 -5.93 2.29
C PHE A 234 8.35 -6.98 2.50
N LEU A 235 8.53 -7.44 3.73
CA LEU A 235 9.67 -8.24 4.16
C LEU A 235 9.35 -9.72 4.32
N ARG A 236 8.14 -10.03 4.82
CA ARG A 236 7.68 -11.39 5.12
C ARG A 236 6.20 -11.53 4.80
N PRO A 237 5.75 -12.73 4.42
CA PRO A 237 4.32 -13.01 4.29
C PRO A 237 3.63 -12.89 5.65
N ILE A 238 2.41 -12.39 5.64
CA ILE A 238 1.50 -12.35 6.77
C ILE A 238 0.43 -13.39 6.49
N LEU A 239 0.13 -14.26 7.42
CA LEU A 239 -0.82 -15.34 7.20
C LEU A 239 -2.18 -15.04 7.86
N CYS A 240 -3.24 -15.63 7.32
CA CYS A 240 -4.55 -15.56 7.92
C CYS A 240 -4.51 -15.99 9.40
N GLY A 241 -5.07 -15.18 10.28
CA GLY A 241 -5.06 -15.39 11.73
C GLY A 241 -3.89 -14.70 12.45
N ASP A 242 -2.86 -14.23 11.75
CA ASP A 242 -1.77 -13.46 12.38
C ASP A 242 -2.28 -12.10 12.85
N THR A 243 -1.76 -11.64 13.97
CA THR A 243 -1.96 -10.26 14.43
C THR A 243 -0.77 -9.41 14.01
N VAL A 244 -1.06 -8.33 13.31
CA VAL A 244 -0.07 -7.36 12.85
C VAL A 244 -0.19 -6.09 13.66
N THR A 245 0.94 -5.59 14.17
CA THR A 245 1.04 -4.35 14.92
C THR A 245 1.85 -3.33 14.12
N ALA A 246 1.20 -2.25 13.67
CA ALA A 246 1.85 -1.11 13.06
C ALA A 246 2.42 -0.18 14.13
N ASN A 247 3.66 0.23 13.94
CA ASN A 247 4.45 1.06 14.84
C ASN A 247 5.09 2.22 14.06
N GLY A 248 5.47 3.27 14.77
CA GLY A 248 6.21 4.39 14.20
C GLY A 248 6.99 5.16 15.25
N CYS A 249 8.12 5.72 14.86
CA CYS A 249 8.88 6.66 15.69
C CYS A 249 9.43 7.80 14.83
N LEU A 250 9.54 8.99 15.42
CA LEU A 250 10.13 10.14 14.76
C LEU A 250 11.60 9.88 14.47
N ALA A 251 11.97 9.96 13.20
CA ALA A 251 13.35 9.75 12.74
C ALA A 251 14.06 11.08 12.47
N GLU A 252 13.36 12.07 11.90
CA GLU A 252 13.97 13.33 11.50
C GLU A 252 12.95 14.46 11.43
N GLU A 253 13.39 15.67 11.79
CA GLU A 253 12.66 16.92 11.53
C GLU A 253 13.57 17.88 10.75
N VAL A 254 13.11 18.35 9.59
CA VAL A 254 13.87 19.24 8.71
C VAL A 254 13.07 20.50 8.45
N ALA A 255 13.63 21.67 8.76
CA ALA A 255 13.02 22.94 8.41
C ALA A 255 13.14 23.18 6.90
N GLU A 256 12.01 23.38 6.22
CA GLU A 256 11.92 23.65 4.79
C GLU A 256 11.18 24.99 4.57
N GLY A 257 11.90 26.09 4.74
CA GLY A 257 11.32 27.44 4.64
C GLY A 257 10.29 27.72 5.74
N ALA A 258 9.01 27.88 5.38
CA ALA A 258 7.93 28.17 6.30
C ALA A 258 7.27 26.90 6.91
N VAL A 259 7.70 25.71 6.53
CA VAL A 259 7.18 24.41 7.02
C VAL A 259 8.29 23.56 7.59
N VAL A 260 7.90 22.55 8.34
CA VAL A 260 8.81 21.50 8.85
C VAL A 260 8.41 20.19 8.20
N ARG A 261 9.36 19.49 7.57
CA ARG A 261 9.18 18.12 7.14
C ARG A 261 9.53 17.19 8.29
N LYS A 262 8.52 16.44 8.75
CA LYS A 262 8.72 15.37 9.73
C LYS A 262 8.79 14.03 9.01
N VAL A 263 9.80 13.24 9.35
CA VAL A 263 10.01 11.89 8.81
C VAL A 263 9.91 10.90 9.96
N TYR A 264 9.12 9.87 9.77
CA TYR A 264 8.95 8.76 10.70
C TYR A 264 9.49 7.47 10.10
N ASP A 265 10.21 6.71 10.90
CA ASP A 265 10.38 5.28 10.65
C ASP A 265 9.06 4.60 11.00
N VAL A 266 8.50 3.81 10.07
CA VAL A 266 7.28 3.03 10.28
C VAL A 266 7.54 1.56 9.99
N TRP A 267 6.93 0.67 10.78
CA TRP A 267 7.06 -0.76 10.56
C TRP A 267 5.83 -1.51 11.08
N ALA A 268 5.62 -2.71 10.57
CA ALA A 268 4.63 -3.64 11.06
C ALA A 268 5.31 -4.92 11.50
N GLU A 269 4.90 -5.45 12.64
CA GLU A 269 5.41 -6.68 13.25
C GLU A 269 4.28 -7.69 13.42
N ASN A 270 4.60 -8.99 13.30
CA ASN A 270 3.71 -10.05 13.72
C ASN A 270 3.78 -10.26 15.25
N GLU A 271 2.97 -11.19 15.79
CA GLU A 271 2.94 -11.49 17.22
C GLU A 271 4.26 -12.06 17.78
N ARG A 272 5.22 -12.45 16.91
CA ARG A 272 6.57 -12.88 17.31
C ARG A 272 7.58 -11.74 17.35
N GLY A 273 7.15 -10.50 17.07
CA GLY A 273 8.03 -9.34 16.98
C GLY A 273 8.88 -9.30 15.71
N GLU A 274 8.55 -10.13 14.71
CA GLU A 274 9.26 -10.13 13.43
C GLU A 274 8.66 -9.07 12.51
N ALA A 275 9.50 -8.18 11.97
CA ALA A 275 9.05 -7.20 11.01
C ALA A 275 8.54 -7.86 9.72
N VAL A 276 7.27 -7.61 9.37
CA VAL A 276 6.62 -8.09 8.15
C VAL A 276 6.64 -7.03 7.05
N ALA A 277 6.69 -5.76 7.42
CA ALA A 277 6.85 -4.62 6.53
C ALA A 277 7.59 -3.50 7.26
N ALA A 278 8.38 -2.68 6.53
CA ALA A 278 9.08 -1.55 7.11
C ALA A 278 9.32 -0.45 6.06
N GLY A 279 9.44 0.79 6.52
CA GLY A 279 9.64 1.92 5.64
C GLY A 279 9.67 3.25 6.35
N HIS A 280 9.33 4.29 5.60
CA HIS A 280 9.31 5.67 6.09
C HIS A 280 8.00 6.35 5.70
N ALA A 281 7.55 7.22 6.59
CA ALA A 281 6.45 8.13 6.34
C ALA A 281 6.92 9.56 6.54
N HIS A 282 6.38 10.51 5.78
CA HIS A 282 6.68 11.92 5.98
C HIS A 282 5.47 12.80 5.72
N SER A 283 5.45 13.97 6.32
CA SER A 283 4.51 15.04 5.97
C SER A 283 5.13 16.41 6.23
N LEU A 284 4.57 17.42 5.56
CA LEU A 284 4.89 18.82 5.79
C LEU A 284 3.92 19.39 6.82
N VAL A 285 4.44 19.94 7.90
CA VAL A 285 3.63 20.54 8.97
C VAL A 285 4.02 22.00 9.20
N MET A 286 3.08 22.81 9.70
CA MET A 286 3.40 24.17 10.13
C MET A 286 4.22 24.14 11.43
N PRO A 287 5.25 25.00 11.59
CA PRO A 287 6.02 25.09 12.83
C PRO A 287 5.11 25.33 14.04
N GLY A 288 5.33 24.54 15.13
CA GLY A 288 4.60 24.69 16.38
C GLY A 288 3.32 23.86 16.51
N ARG A 289 3.10 22.94 15.59
CA ARG A 289 2.11 21.87 15.72
C ARG A 289 2.73 20.55 16.14
#